data_0f194716f88f76635e846a1a2679153e
#
_entry.id   0f194716f88f76635e846a1a2679153e
#
_cell.length_a   1.000
_cell.length_b   1.000
_cell.length_c   1.000
_cell.angle_alpha   90.00
_cell.angle_beta   90.00
_cell.angle_gamma   90.00
#
_symmetry.space_group_name_H-M   'P 1'
#
loop_
_entity.id
_entity.type
_entity.pdbx_description
1 polymer ?
#
loop_
_entity_poly.entity_id
_entity_poly.type
_entity_poly.pdbx_seq_one_letter_code
_entity_poly.pdbx_strand_id
1 'polypeptide(L)'
;MTYQDDVMRIARELAGYTMGEADILRRAMGKKIPAEMIPQREKFMKGAAERGLTQQVAEQIFEQAEKFAGYGFNKGHAAAYAQVAYQTAYLKANYPVEFLAASMTLDIGNTDRLNIFKQEAQRLGVSLAPPNINVSEAVFTCDADAGTVFYALAAVKGVGRQAMDHVVDERRAHGSFKSLTDFARRVDPRQVNKRAFENLVRAGAFDSLNKNRRQLTENSDRILGGAQAAARERESGQNNLFGGGVQEELRLTAIPDWPSHERLGEEFGAMGFYLSGHPLDAYGAALKRLGATTYASLTEDRRAGFKAKIAGTMIRKSERRGRNDQMFAFVSFSDPTGMFEVMLFPEVLATARPLLEAGKSLLITASAEWDGDELKLRAATIVDLDQAAAQAGEGMVVRLDATASLGAIAAQLAQPGKGIVKFVVPGAPGEEVEIALSKRHTITASLRSNIAAIPGVISVEAV
;
A
#
# COMPACT_ATOMS: atom_id res chain seq x y z
N MET A 1 31.92 18.65 20.61
CA MET A 1 31.58 19.41 19.37
C MET A 1 30.42 18.72 18.70
N THR A 2 29.41 19.47 18.29
CA THR A 2 28.20 18.96 17.63
C THR A 2 27.97 19.70 16.32
N TYR A 3 28.28 20.97 16.26
CA TYR A 3 28.02 21.81 15.09
C TYR A 3 29.34 22.40 14.53
N GLN A 4 29.30 22.73 13.23
CA GLN A 4 30.40 23.46 12.56
C GLN A 4 30.70 24.78 13.28
N ASP A 5 29.69 25.42 13.84
CA ASP A 5 29.80 26.64 14.64
C ASP A 5 30.65 26.45 15.90
N ASP A 6 30.70 25.25 16.46
CA ASP A 6 31.56 24.96 17.64
C ASP A 6 33.04 25.05 17.26
N VAL A 7 33.42 24.64 16.05
CA VAL A 7 34.80 24.77 15.56
C VAL A 7 35.19 26.26 15.46
N MET A 8 34.28 27.08 14.91
CA MET A 8 34.51 28.53 14.82
C MET A 8 34.63 29.17 16.22
N ARG A 9 33.80 28.75 17.16
CA ARG A 9 33.83 29.21 18.54
C ARG A 9 35.13 28.81 19.21
N ILE A 10 35.57 27.57 19.08
CA ILE A 10 36.86 27.08 19.61
C ILE A 10 38.01 27.91 19.05
N ALA A 11 38.06 28.15 17.77
CA ALA A 11 39.11 28.94 17.15
C ALA A 11 39.13 30.40 17.67
N ARG A 12 37.98 31.00 17.91
CA ARG A 12 37.86 32.35 18.42
C ARG A 12 38.27 32.44 19.90
N GLU A 13 37.73 31.58 20.72
CA GLU A 13 37.94 31.61 22.17
C GLU A 13 39.36 31.16 22.55
N LEU A 14 39.88 30.10 21.95
CA LEU A 14 41.13 29.50 22.33
C LEU A 14 42.34 29.98 21.48
N ALA A 15 42.13 30.42 20.26
CA ALA A 15 43.24 30.82 19.39
C ALA A 15 43.10 32.25 18.84
N GLY A 16 42.08 33.03 19.29
CA GLY A 16 41.94 34.45 18.96
C GLY A 16 41.56 34.79 17.54
N TYR A 17 40.96 33.89 16.85
CA TYR A 17 40.45 34.16 15.50
C TYR A 17 39.36 35.22 15.51
N THR A 18 39.36 36.07 14.51
CA THR A 18 38.17 36.86 14.18
C THR A 18 37.07 35.94 13.61
N MET A 19 35.85 36.45 13.51
CA MET A 19 34.74 35.66 12.96
C MET A 19 35.01 35.25 11.52
N GLY A 20 35.54 36.13 10.71
CA GLY A 20 35.89 35.85 9.29
C GLY A 20 36.99 34.78 9.16
N GLU A 21 38.02 34.87 10.01
CA GLU A 21 39.11 33.89 10.01
C GLU A 21 38.64 32.52 10.51
N ALA A 22 37.75 32.47 11.50
CA ALA A 22 37.15 31.22 11.95
C ALA A 22 36.29 30.56 10.87
N ASP A 23 35.60 31.35 10.05
CA ASP A 23 34.84 30.81 8.90
C ASP A 23 35.78 30.26 7.81
N ILE A 24 36.92 30.91 7.56
CA ILE A 24 37.97 30.38 6.66
C ILE A 24 38.47 29.03 7.18
N LEU A 25 38.80 28.95 8.47
CA LEU A 25 39.22 27.69 9.10
C LEU A 25 38.15 26.59 8.94
N ARG A 26 36.89 26.90 9.23
CA ARG A 26 35.78 25.95 9.08
C ARG A 26 35.66 25.45 7.66
N ARG A 27 35.81 26.32 6.64
CA ARG A 27 35.77 25.93 5.21
C ARG A 27 36.96 25.05 4.83
N ALA A 28 38.18 25.42 5.25
CA ALA A 28 39.39 24.65 4.99
C ALA A 28 39.28 23.22 5.55
N MET A 29 38.83 23.11 6.82
CA MET A 29 38.60 21.82 7.46
C MET A 29 37.52 20.99 6.77
N GLY A 30 36.39 21.61 6.37
CA GLY A 30 35.28 20.93 5.68
C GLY A 30 35.67 20.39 4.29
N LYS A 31 36.51 21.12 3.55
CA LYS A 31 36.99 20.73 2.22
C LYS A 31 38.18 19.77 2.25
N LYS A 32 38.84 19.62 3.42
CA LYS A 32 40.04 18.79 3.61
C LYS A 32 41.17 19.07 2.59
N ILE A 33 41.40 20.34 2.29
CA ILE A 33 42.45 20.76 1.35
C ILE A 33 43.76 20.96 2.16
N PRO A 34 44.77 20.10 2.00
CA PRO A 34 46.00 20.19 2.81
C PRO A 34 46.71 21.55 2.72
N ALA A 35 46.76 22.15 1.55
CA ALA A 35 47.39 23.47 1.34
C ALA A 35 46.69 24.62 2.12
N GLU A 36 45.41 24.54 2.37
CA GLU A 36 44.68 25.51 3.19
C GLU A 36 44.76 25.20 4.67
N MET A 37 44.97 23.93 5.06
CA MET A 37 45.01 23.47 6.43
C MET A 37 46.32 23.83 7.15
N ILE A 38 47.46 23.72 6.47
CA ILE A 38 48.77 23.99 7.07
C ILE A 38 48.86 25.41 7.70
N PRO A 39 48.54 26.49 6.96
CA PRO A 39 48.54 27.84 7.50
C PRO A 39 47.56 28.02 8.67
N GLN A 40 46.43 27.34 8.61
CA GLN A 40 45.42 27.42 9.67
C GLN A 40 45.91 26.73 10.96
N ARG A 41 46.61 25.60 10.83
CA ARG A 41 47.21 24.91 12.01
C ARG A 41 48.25 25.78 12.65
N GLU A 42 49.18 26.34 11.88
CA GLU A 42 50.23 27.25 12.43
C GLU A 42 49.60 28.43 13.14
N LYS A 43 48.64 29.08 12.55
CA LYS A 43 47.91 30.20 13.13
C LYS A 43 47.20 29.82 14.42
N PHE A 44 46.54 28.66 14.47
CA PHE A 44 45.85 28.17 15.65
C PHE A 44 46.81 27.91 16.77
N MET A 45 47.96 27.22 16.52
CA MET A 45 48.98 26.95 17.53
C MET A 45 49.55 28.22 18.09
N LYS A 46 49.87 29.22 17.26
CA LYS A 46 50.40 30.51 17.72
C LYS A 46 49.38 31.24 18.61
N GLY A 47 48.14 31.38 18.15
CA GLY A 47 47.10 32.10 18.88
C GLY A 47 46.73 31.40 20.19
N ALA A 48 46.77 30.06 20.24
CA ALA A 48 46.55 29.28 21.46
C ALA A 48 47.67 29.47 22.49
N ALA A 49 48.93 29.50 22.04
CA ALA A 49 50.09 29.77 22.90
C ALA A 49 50.01 31.16 23.51
N GLU A 50 49.66 32.19 22.73
CA GLU A 50 49.47 33.57 23.21
C GLU A 50 48.38 33.67 24.29
N ARG A 51 47.45 32.68 24.34
CA ARG A 51 46.36 32.56 25.34
C ARG A 51 46.67 31.59 26.48
N GLY A 52 47.94 31.14 26.58
CA GLY A 52 48.41 30.32 27.69
C GLY A 52 48.08 28.82 27.55
N LEU A 53 47.65 28.31 26.42
CA LEU A 53 47.52 26.87 26.17
C LEU A 53 48.89 26.25 25.87
N THR A 54 49.13 25.08 26.46
CA THR A 54 50.32 24.30 26.09
C THR A 54 50.21 23.78 24.66
N GLN A 55 51.37 23.62 24.00
CA GLN A 55 51.40 23.11 22.63
C GLN A 55 50.67 21.77 22.47
N GLN A 56 50.87 20.86 23.44
CA GLN A 56 50.23 19.54 23.42
C GLN A 56 48.70 19.64 23.46
N VAL A 57 48.14 20.49 24.32
CA VAL A 57 46.68 20.69 24.44
C VAL A 57 46.11 21.36 23.18
N ALA A 58 46.79 22.39 22.66
CA ALA A 58 46.38 23.06 21.45
C ALA A 58 46.33 22.11 20.25
N GLU A 59 47.33 21.25 20.11
CA GLU A 59 47.43 20.24 19.07
C GLU A 59 46.29 19.22 19.16
N GLN A 60 46.03 18.69 20.33
CA GLN A 60 44.91 17.75 20.54
C GLN A 60 43.57 18.38 20.20
N ILE A 61 43.34 19.64 20.58
CA ILE A 61 42.07 20.36 20.27
C ILE A 61 41.95 20.57 18.76
N PHE A 62 43.03 20.99 18.10
CA PHE A 62 43.03 21.22 16.66
C PHE A 62 42.74 19.92 15.89
N GLU A 63 43.39 18.81 16.24
CA GLU A 63 43.16 17.50 15.62
C GLU A 63 41.74 16.99 15.85
N GLN A 64 41.19 17.19 17.04
CA GLN A 64 39.78 16.85 17.30
C GLN A 64 38.82 17.70 16.44
N ALA A 65 39.09 19.01 16.32
CA ALA A 65 38.31 19.92 15.51
C ALA A 65 38.40 19.57 14.02
N GLU A 66 39.60 19.24 13.52
CA GLU A 66 39.83 18.81 12.12
C GLU A 66 39.12 17.52 11.83
N LYS A 67 39.22 16.50 12.69
CA LYS A 67 38.50 15.22 12.55
C LYS A 67 37.00 15.41 12.54
N PHE A 68 36.50 16.29 13.40
CA PHE A 68 35.08 16.58 13.53
C PHE A 68 34.54 17.42 12.36
N ALA A 69 35.29 18.39 11.84
CA ALA A 69 34.81 19.34 10.86
C ALA A 69 34.29 18.68 9.53
N GLY A 70 34.77 17.46 9.23
CA GLY A 70 34.27 16.67 8.11
C GLY A 70 32.86 16.09 8.33
N TYR A 71 32.37 16.08 9.58
CA TYR A 71 31.07 15.52 9.98
C TYR A 71 30.17 16.56 10.67
N GLY A 72 30.70 17.76 10.95
CA GLY A 72 29.97 18.79 11.64
C GLY A 72 28.79 19.32 10.84
N PHE A 73 27.63 19.45 11.49
CA PHE A 73 26.41 19.96 10.88
C PHE A 73 26.22 21.44 11.13
N ASN A 74 25.55 22.16 10.19
CA ASN A 74 25.29 23.60 10.37
C ASN A 74 24.20 23.81 11.42
N LYS A 75 24.49 24.60 12.48
CA LYS A 75 23.57 24.85 13.59
C LYS A 75 22.32 25.59 13.16
N GLY A 76 22.43 26.59 12.29
CA GLY A 76 21.28 27.34 11.76
C GLY A 76 20.34 26.45 10.98
N HIS A 77 20.90 25.57 10.15
CA HIS A 77 20.13 24.55 9.40
C HIS A 77 19.45 23.58 10.37
N ALA A 78 20.17 23.05 11.37
CA ALA A 78 19.61 22.15 12.36
C ALA A 78 18.43 22.81 13.13
N ALA A 79 18.57 24.07 13.54
CA ALA A 79 17.54 24.81 14.27
C ALA A 79 16.28 25.01 13.42
N ALA A 80 16.45 25.39 12.13
CA ALA A 80 15.34 25.59 11.21
C ALA A 80 14.58 24.26 10.96
N TYR A 81 15.31 23.17 10.69
CA TYR A 81 14.69 21.85 10.48
C TYR A 81 14.10 21.26 11.77
N ALA A 82 14.67 21.51 12.91
CA ALA A 82 14.08 21.10 14.20
C ALA A 82 12.70 21.75 14.41
N GLN A 83 12.53 23.00 14.02
CA GLN A 83 11.23 23.66 14.07
C GLN A 83 10.21 22.99 13.16
N VAL A 84 10.58 22.69 11.91
CA VAL A 84 9.69 21.97 10.96
C VAL A 84 9.38 20.57 11.46
N ALA A 85 10.39 19.83 11.94
CA ALA A 85 10.21 18.49 12.50
C ALA A 85 9.26 18.50 13.71
N TYR A 86 9.40 19.48 14.60
CA TYR A 86 8.48 19.65 15.72
C TYR A 86 7.05 19.94 15.26
N GLN A 87 6.87 20.86 14.31
CA GLN A 87 5.55 21.21 13.78
C GLN A 87 4.88 20.00 13.14
N THR A 88 5.58 19.23 12.31
CA THR A 88 5.02 18.04 11.68
C THR A 88 4.70 16.95 12.69
N ALA A 89 5.55 16.73 13.72
CA ALA A 89 5.28 15.79 14.80
C ALA A 89 4.07 16.22 15.64
N TYR A 90 3.95 17.53 15.94
CA TYR A 90 2.81 18.09 16.66
C TYR A 90 1.50 17.89 15.88
N LEU A 91 1.49 18.23 14.58
CA LEU A 91 0.32 18.04 13.73
C LEU A 91 -0.08 16.56 13.64
N LYS A 92 0.87 15.66 13.45
CA LYS A 92 0.62 14.23 13.42
C LYS A 92 0.05 13.69 14.73
N ALA A 93 0.50 14.21 15.87
CA ALA A 93 0.05 13.75 17.18
C ALA A 93 -1.33 14.28 17.57
N ASN A 94 -1.66 15.50 17.19
CA ASN A 94 -2.89 16.18 17.62
C ASN A 94 -3.99 16.21 16.52
N TYR A 95 -3.60 16.10 15.24
CA TYR A 95 -4.48 16.15 14.07
C TYR A 95 -4.13 15.03 13.08
N PRO A 96 -4.14 13.75 13.50
CA PRO A 96 -3.63 12.65 12.69
C PRO A 96 -4.41 12.45 11.38
N VAL A 97 -5.71 12.71 11.37
CA VAL A 97 -6.58 12.49 10.20
C VAL A 97 -6.24 13.50 9.10
N GLU A 98 -6.19 14.77 9.45
CA GLU A 98 -5.85 15.86 8.54
C GLU A 98 -4.39 15.77 8.08
N PHE A 99 -3.48 15.42 9.00
CA PHE A 99 -2.07 15.23 8.68
C PHE A 99 -1.87 14.12 7.65
N LEU A 100 -2.57 12.99 7.80
CA LEU A 100 -2.51 11.88 6.84
C LEU A 100 -3.09 12.29 5.49
N ALA A 101 -4.26 12.93 5.45
CA ALA A 101 -4.89 13.39 4.21
C ALA A 101 -3.98 14.36 3.44
N ALA A 102 -3.36 15.31 4.14
CA ALA A 102 -2.40 16.25 3.55
C ALA A 102 -1.14 15.54 3.04
N SER A 103 -0.56 14.63 3.82
CA SER A 103 0.63 13.87 3.46
C SER A 103 0.39 12.97 2.24
N MET A 104 -0.75 12.27 2.20
CA MET A 104 -1.16 11.44 1.07
C MET A 104 -1.41 12.28 -0.19
N THR A 105 -1.91 13.51 -0.05
CA THR A 105 -2.10 14.43 -1.18
C THR A 105 -0.77 14.86 -1.79
N LEU A 106 0.26 15.11 -0.97
CA LEU A 106 1.59 15.47 -1.46
C LEU A 106 2.28 14.31 -2.19
N ASP A 107 2.02 13.09 -1.78
CA ASP A 107 2.57 11.86 -2.36
C ASP A 107 1.56 11.14 -3.30
N ILE A 108 0.55 11.83 -3.84
CA ILE A 108 -0.60 11.23 -4.57
C ILE A 108 -0.18 10.34 -5.75
N GLY A 109 0.95 10.61 -6.39
CA GLY A 109 1.49 9.81 -7.50
C GLY A 109 2.39 8.66 -7.08
N ASN A 110 2.66 8.48 -5.77
CA ASN A 110 3.59 7.48 -5.26
C ASN A 110 2.85 6.37 -4.49
N THR A 111 2.50 5.30 -5.19
CA THR A 111 1.72 4.19 -4.62
C THR A 111 2.42 3.48 -3.45
N ASP A 112 3.76 3.40 -3.47
CA ASP A 112 4.52 2.79 -2.37
C ASP A 112 4.39 3.64 -1.08
N ARG A 113 4.46 4.98 -1.21
CA ARG A 113 4.23 5.91 -0.10
C ARG A 113 2.79 5.88 0.39
N LEU A 114 1.82 5.83 -0.53
CA LEU A 114 0.40 5.71 -0.16
C LEU A 114 0.10 4.44 0.63
N ASN A 115 0.77 3.32 0.30
CA ASN A 115 0.64 2.09 1.08
C ASN A 115 1.24 2.23 2.50
N ILE A 116 2.38 2.92 2.64
CA ILE A 116 2.96 3.23 3.97
C ILE A 116 1.99 4.09 4.78
N PHE A 117 1.36 5.11 4.17
CA PHE A 117 0.36 5.93 4.86
C PHE A 117 -0.90 5.14 5.24
N LYS A 118 -1.33 4.16 4.41
CA LYS A 118 -2.41 3.23 4.78
C LYS A 118 -2.09 2.47 6.06
N GLN A 119 -0.87 1.90 6.15
CA GLN A 119 -0.43 1.17 7.34
C GLN A 119 -0.37 2.09 8.56
N GLU A 120 0.14 3.31 8.40
CA GLU A 120 0.18 4.30 9.46
C GLU A 120 -1.23 4.74 9.90
N ALA A 121 -2.18 4.90 8.96
CA ALA A 121 -3.58 5.15 9.28
C ALA A 121 -4.17 4.03 10.14
N GLN A 122 -3.95 2.76 9.77
CA GLN A 122 -4.37 1.60 10.56
C GLN A 122 -3.77 1.61 11.96
N ARG A 123 -2.47 1.91 12.09
CA ARG A 123 -1.76 2.01 13.38
C ARG A 123 -2.34 3.11 14.28
N LEU A 124 -2.76 4.23 13.69
CA LEU A 124 -3.35 5.37 14.38
C LEU A 124 -4.87 5.24 14.62
N GLY A 125 -5.50 4.14 14.17
CA GLY A 125 -6.95 3.96 14.26
C GLY A 125 -7.74 4.87 13.32
N VAL A 126 -7.10 5.43 12.29
CA VAL A 126 -7.74 6.27 11.27
C VAL A 126 -8.28 5.38 10.15
N SER A 127 -9.55 5.56 9.81
CA SER A 127 -10.19 4.84 8.71
C SER A 127 -9.78 5.43 7.37
N LEU A 128 -9.51 4.57 6.39
CA LEU A 128 -9.28 4.98 4.99
C LEU A 128 -10.43 4.47 4.13
N ALA A 129 -11.34 5.37 3.78
CA ALA A 129 -12.49 5.05 2.94
C ALA A 129 -12.06 4.84 1.48
N PRO A 130 -12.59 3.82 0.77
CA PRO A 130 -12.28 3.59 -0.64
C PRO A 130 -12.73 4.76 -1.52
N PRO A 131 -12.18 4.90 -2.74
CA PRO A 131 -12.63 5.93 -3.67
C PRO A 131 -14.11 5.76 -3.99
N ASN A 132 -14.83 6.89 -4.02
CA ASN A 132 -16.26 6.93 -4.34
C ASN A 132 -16.55 8.16 -5.19
N ILE A 133 -17.12 7.93 -6.37
CA ILE A 133 -17.40 9.00 -7.34
C ILE A 133 -18.33 10.10 -6.78
N ASN A 134 -19.15 9.75 -5.79
CA ASN A 134 -20.11 10.66 -5.15
C ASN A 134 -19.61 11.31 -3.87
N VAL A 135 -18.46 10.89 -3.34
CA VAL A 135 -17.94 11.39 -2.05
C VAL A 135 -16.52 11.93 -2.22
N SER A 136 -15.64 11.15 -2.86
CA SER A 136 -14.21 11.48 -2.97
C SER A 136 -13.97 12.74 -3.81
N GLU A 137 -12.96 13.49 -3.44
CA GLU A 137 -12.44 14.61 -4.22
C GLU A 137 -11.30 14.17 -5.15
N ALA A 138 -10.80 15.06 -5.98
CA ALA A 138 -9.63 14.78 -6.80
C ALA A 138 -8.36 14.54 -5.94
N VAL A 139 -8.27 15.15 -4.77
CA VAL A 139 -7.22 14.98 -3.76
C VAL A 139 -7.76 14.26 -2.53
N PHE A 140 -6.87 13.83 -1.63
CA PHE A 140 -7.32 13.26 -0.35
C PHE A 140 -7.98 14.33 0.51
N THR A 141 -9.12 13.99 1.07
CA THR A 141 -9.86 14.80 2.03
C THR A 141 -10.16 13.97 3.27
N CYS A 142 -10.65 14.60 4.33
CA CYS A 142 -10.95 13.90 5.57
C CYS A 142 -12.20 14.44 6.26
N ASP A 143 -12.76 13.60 7.08
CA ASP A 143 -13.71 13.93 8.14
C ASP A 143 -13.01 13.62 9.46
N ALA A 144 -12.58 14.68 10.16
CA ALA A 144 -11.84 14.56 11.41
C ALA A 144 -12.71 14.00 12.54
N ASP A 145 -13.98 14.38 12.58
CA ASP A 145 -14.92 13.93 13.60
C ASP A 145 -15.23 12.44 13.46
N ALA A 146 -15.37 11.97 12.21
CA ALA A 146 -15.54 10.55 11.91
C ALA A 146 -14.22 9.76 11.92
N GLY A 147 -13.05 10.40 12.07
CA GLY A 147 -11.74 9.76 12.02
C GLY A 147 -11.43 9.11 10.68
N THR A 148 -11.90 9.70 9.57
CA THR A 148 -11.87 9.05 8.26
C THR A 148 -11.15 9.92 7.23
N VAL A 149 -10.22 9.32 6.48
CA VAL A 149 -9.63 9.89 5.26
C VAL A 149 -10.32 9.30 4.05
N PHE A 150 -10.78 10.13 3.12
CA PHE A 150 -11.39 9.72 1.85
C PHE A 150 -10.32 9.60 0.76
N TYR A 151 -10.28 8.45 0.10
CA TYR A 151 -9.29 8.19 -0.94
C TYR A 151 -9.51 9.09 -2.16
N ALA A 152 -8.46 9.74 -2.62
CA ALA A 152 -8.48 10.66 -3.75
C ALA A 152 -8.76 9.92 -5.07
N LEU A 153 -9.66 10.46 -5.91
CA LEU A 153 -9.92 9.89 -7.23
C LEU A 153 -8.68 9.94 -8.15
N ALA A 154 -7.90 11.02 -8.06
CA ALA A 154 -6.68 11.17 -8.87
C ALA A 154 -5.49 10.31 -8.37
N ALA A 155 -5.60 9.66 -7.22
CA ALA A 155 -4.61 8.70 -6.73
C ALA A 155 -4.74 7.31 -7.38
N VAL A 156 -5.85 7.04 -8.08
CA VAL A 156 -6.04 5.83 -8.86
C VAL A 156 -5.13 5.86 -10.10
N LYS A 157 -4.43 4.77 -10.38
CA LYS A 157 -3.46 4.71 -11.48
C LYS A 157 -4.07 5.05 -12.83
N GLY A 158 -3.39 5.93 -13.57
CA GLY A 158 -3.83 6.35 -14.90
C GLY A 158 -5.01 7.30 -14.91
N VAL A 159 -5.39 7.83 -13.74
CA VAL A 159 -6.44 8.85 -13.59
C VAL A 159 -5.78 10.22 -13.44
N GLY A 160 -6.11 11.14 -14.33
CA GLY A 160 -5.57 12.51 -14.31
C GLY A 160 -6.29 13.39 -13.29
N ARG A 161 -5.55 14.23 -12.57
CA ARG A 161 -6.12 15.16 -11.60
C ARG A 161 -7.14 16.11 -12.24
N GLN A 162 -6.80 16.72 -13.38
CA GLN A 162 -7.69 17.66 -14.08
C GLN A 162 -9.03 17.02 -14.47
N ALA A 163 -9.01 15.73 -14.88
CA ALA A 163 -10.23 14.99 -15.18
C ALA A 163 -11.11 14.82 -13.93
N MET A 164 -10.49 14.59 -12.79
CA MET A 164 -11.22 14.41 -11.53
C MET A 164 -11.70 15.73 -10.94
N ASP A 165 -10.92 16.82 -11.08
CA ASP A 165 -11.40 18.15 -10.73
C ASP A 165 -12.69 18.48 -11.51
N HIS A 166 -12.73 18.19 -12.83
CA HIS A 166 -13.95 18.34 -13.65
C HIS A 166 -15.12 17.51 -13.14
N VAL A 167 -14.92 16.23 -12.82
CA VAL A 167 -15.98 15.34 -12.29
C VAL A 167 -16.52 15.84 -10.94
N VAL A 168 -15.63 16.31 -10.08
CA VAL A 168 -15.96 16.87 -8.78
C VAL A 168 -16.75 18.18 -8.90
N ASP A 169 -16.32 19.07 -9.78
CA ASP A 169 -17.01 20.36 -10.04
C ASP A 169 -18.40 20.13 -10.61
N GLU A 170 -18.55 19.17 -11.55
CA GLU A 170 -19.84 18.76 -12.09
C GLU A 170 -20.78 18.22 -10.99
N ARG A 171 -20.24 17.37 -10.08
CA ARG A 171 -20.99 16.88 -8.93
C ARG A 171 -21.39 18.00 -7.96
N ARG A 172 -20.50 18.96 -7.70
CA ARG A 172 -20.79 20.10 -6.82
C ARG A 172 -21.86 21.03 -7.40
N ALA A 173 -21.83 21.23 -8.71
CA ALA A 173 -22.79 22.11 -9.38
C ALA A 173 -24.19 21.49 -9.49
N HIS A 174 -24.29 20.19 -9.72
CA HIS A 174 -25.55 19.53 -10.09
C HIS A 174 -25.97 18.39 -9.13
N GLY A 175 -25.26 18.22 -8.01
CA GLY A 175 -25.51 17.17 -7.01
C GLY A 175 -24.91 15.81 -7.39
N SER A 176 -25.02 14.84 -6.49
CA SER A 176 -24.49 13.49 -6.65
C SER A 176 -25.03 12.80 -7.90
N PHE A 177 -24.20 11.97 -8.53
CA PHE A 177 -24.62 11.14 -9.67
C PHE A 177 -25.61 10.08 -9.17
N LYS A 178 -26.80 10.03 -9.83
CA LYS A 178 -27.90 9.14 -9.44
C LYS A 178 -27.80 7.77 -10.09
N SER A 179 -27.18 7.68 -11.26
CA SER A 179 -27.00 6.46 -12.04
C SER A 179 -25.81 6.58 -13.00
N LEU A 180 -25.42 5.48 -13.63
CA LEU A 180 -24.40 5.50 -14.68
C LEU A 180 -24.84 6.31 -15.90
N THR A 181 -26.12 6.33 -16.20
CA THR A 181 -26.71 7.17 -17.25
C THR A 181 -26.55 8.65 -16.93
N ASP A 182 -26.83 9.03 -15.69
CA ASP A 182 -26.65 10.40 -15.20
C ASP A 182 -25.17 10.81 -15.25
N PHE A 183 -24.25 9.95 -14.78
CA PHE A 183 -22.82 10.17 -14.90
C PHE A 183 -22.37 10.37 -16.37
N ALA A 184 -22.74 9.45 -17.27
CA ALA A 184 -22.38 9.53 -18.67
C ALA A 184 -22.89 10.79 -19.36
N ARG A 185 -24.09 11.27 -19.01
CA ARG A 185 -24.66 12.49 -19.57
C ARG A 185 -23.98 13.78 -19.10
N ARG A 186 -23.42 13.78 -17.91
CA ARG A 186 -22.87 15.00 -17.28
C ARG A 186 -21.38 15.15 -17.49
N VAL A 187 -20.64 14.05 -17.56
CA VAL A 187 -19.18 14.06 -17.66
C VAL A 187 -18.72 14.27 -19.11
N ASP A 188 -17.68 15.07 -19.29
CA ASP A 188 -17.04 15.27 -20.60
C ASP A 188 -16.15 14.06 -20.95
N PRO A 189 -16.47 13.28 -22.01
CA PRO A 189 -15.70 12.11 -22.42
C PRO A 189 -14.28 12.44 -22.92
N ARG A 190 -13.97 13.73 -23.20
CA ARG A 190 -12.61 14.18 -23.54
C ARG A 190 -11.72 14.27 -22.30
N GLN A 191 -12.30 14.45 -21.12
CA GLN A 191 -11.61 14.53 -19.86
C GLN A 191 -11.43 13.14 -19.23
N VAL A 192 -12.47 12.30 -19.24
CA VAL A 192 -12.45 10.95 -18.67
C VAL A 192 -12.32 9.92 -19.79
N ASN A 193 -11.09 9.49 -20.08
CA ASN A 193 -10.82 8.46 -21.07
C ASN A 193 -11.15 7.05 -20.55
N LYS A 194 -11.20 6.06 -21.46
CA LYS A 194 -11.54 4.67 -21.14
C LYS A 194 -10.68 4.07 -20.02
N ARG A 195 -9.36 4.27 -20.10
CA ARG A 195 -8.43 3.73 -19.11
C ARG A 195 -8.69 4.31 -17.71
N ALA A 196 -8.94 5.62 -17.61
CA ALA A 196 -9.27 6.27 -16.35
C ALA A 196 -10.58 5.74 -15.77
N PHE A 197 -11.63 5.62 -16.62
CA PHE A 197 -12.93 5.07 -16.21
C PHE A 197 -12.79 3.63 -15.70
N GLU A 198 -12.15 2.73 -16.47
CA GLU A 198 -11.95 1.33 -16.06
C GLU A 198 -11.17 1.21 -14.75
N ASN A 199 -10.11 2.00 -14.56
CA ASN A 199 -9.33 1.95 -13.32
C ASN A 199 -10.11 2.51 -12.12
N LEU A 200 -10.94 3.54 -12.30
CA LEU A 200 -11.87 4.00 -11.27
C LEU A 200 -12.90 2.92 -10.89
N VAL A 201 -13.43 2.20 -11.89
CA VAL A 201 -14.34 1.07 -11.65
C VAL A 201 -13.65 -0.04 -10.88
N ARG A 202 -12.45 -0.48 -11.32
CA ARG A 202 -11.66 -1.51 -10.64
C ARG A 202 -11.31 -1.13 -9.19
N ALA A 203 -11.02 0.14 -8.96
CA ALA A 203 -10.77 0.70 -7.62
C ALA A 203 -12.04 0.81 -6.75
N GLY A 204 -13.24 0.60 -7.32
CA GLY A 204 -14.51 0.65 -6.60
C GLY A 204 -15.17 2.02 -6.54
N ALA A 205 -14.67 3.01 -7.28
CA ALA A 205 -15.21 4.37 -7.24
C ALA A 205 -16.70 4.44 -7.64
N PHE A 206 -17.21 3.48 -8.40
CA PHE A 206 -18.59 3.39 -8.86
C PHE A 206 -19.48 2.43 -8.06
N ASP A 207 -18.98 1.82 -6.98
CA ASP A 207 -19.73 0.83 -6.19
C ASP A 207 -21.03 1.40 -5.59
N SER A 208 -21.10 2.72 -5.39
CA SER A 208 -22.31 3.42 -4.96
C SER A 208 -23.40 3.47 -6.04
N LEU A 209 -23.06 3.32 -7.33
CA LEU A 209 -23.97 3.32 -8.45
C LEU A 209 -24.24 1.90 -8.97
N ASN A 210 -23.21 1.06 -9.02
CA ASN A 210 -23.31 -0.34 -9.39
C ASN A 210 -22.15 -1.13 -8.80
N LYS A 211 -22.46 -2.14 -7.97
CA LYS A 211 -21.48 -2.97 -7.27
C LYS A 211 -20.75 -3.98 -8.16
N ASN A 212 -21.30 -4.28 -9.36
CA ASN A 212 -20.72 -5.24 -10.29
C ASN A 212 -19.63 -4.56 -11.13
N ARG A 213 -18.40 -4.58 -10.63
CA ARG A 213 -17.25 -3.93 -11.26
C ARG A 213 -16.89 -4.54 -12.61
N ARG A 214 -17.04 -5.86 -12.76
CA ARG A 214 -16.80 -6.55 -14.03
C ARG A 214 -17.77 -6.08 -15.11
N GLN A 215 -19.05 -6.01 -14.81
CA GLN A 215 -20.06 -5.52 -15.73
C GLN A 215 -19.75 -4.11 -16.23
N LEU A 216 -19.33 -3.21 -15.33
CA LEU A 216 -18.97 -1.85 -15.71
C LEU A 216 -17.71 -1.80 -16.60
N THR A 217 -16.71 -2.60 -16.27
CA THR A 217 -15.45 -2.65 -17.02
C THR A 217 -15.69 -3.17 -18.44
N GLU A 218 -16.44 -4.27 -18.61
CA GLU A 218 -16.72 -4.86 -19.92
C GLU A 218 -17.73 -4.05 -20.75
N ASN A 219 -18.53 -3.17 -20.13
CA ASN A 219 -19.40 -2.23 -20.82
C ASN A 219 -18.85 -0.80 -20.92
N SER A 220 -17.57 -0.59 -20.65
CA SER A 220 -16.94 0.74 -20.63
C SER A 220 -17.10 1.51 -21.93
N ASP A 221 -16.98 0.84 -23.09
CA ASP A 221 -17.19 1.46 -24.41
C ASP A 221 -18.63 1.97 -24.60
N ARG A 222 -19.63 1.21 -24.12
CA ARG A 222 -21.03 1.60 -24.20
C ARG A 222 -21.34 2.81 -23.30
N ILE A 223 -20.78 2.83 -22.08
CA ILE A 223 -20.97 3.92 -21.13
C ILE A 223 -20.34 5.20 -21.67
N LEU A 224 -19.10 5.12 -22.14
CA LEU A 224 -18.39 6.28 -22.71
C LEU A 224 -18.96 6.69 -24.08
N GLY A 225 -19.47 5.76 -24.88
CA GLY A 225 -20.23 6.06 -26.09
C GLY A 225 -21.49 6.87 -25.80
N GLY A 226 -22.20 6.53 -24.72
CA GLY A 226 -23.32 7.34 -24.21
C GLY A 226 -22.90 8.75 -23.78
N ALA A 227 -21.74 8.90 -23.15
CA ALA A 227 -21.19 10.19 -22.78
C ALA A 227 -20.83 11.03 -24.03
N GLN A 228 -20.25 10.39 -25.06
CA GLN A 228 -19.96 11.08 -26.35
C GLN A 228 -21.20 11.56 -27.05
N ALA A 229 -22.27 10.74 -27.09
CA ALA A 229 -23.54 11.12 -27.67
C ALA A 229 -24.16 12.31 -26.94
N ALA A 230 -24.20 12.25 -25.61
CA ALA A 230 -24.70 13.35 -24.78
C ALA A 230 -23.88 14.66 -24.91
N ALA A 231 -22.56 14.55 -25.06
CA ALA A 231 -21.72 15.72 -25.32
C ALA A 231 -22.02 16.37 -26.66
N ARG A 232 -22.20 15.58 -27.72
CA ARG A 232 -22.59 16.08 -29.06
C ARG A 232 -23.98 16.75 -29.06
N GLU A 233 -24.94 16.20 -28.34
CA GLU A 233 -26.27 16.81 -28.19
C GLU A 233 -26.17 18.19 -27.51
N ARG A 234 -25.39 18.31 -26.47
CA ARG A 234 -25.15 19.60 -25.77
C ARG A 234 -24.45 20.62 -26.68
N GLU A 235 -23.46 20.21 -27.47
CA GLU A 235 -22.72 21.08 -28.39
C GLU A 235 -23.58 21.52 -29.60
N SER A 236 -24.46 20.67 -30.08
CA SER A 236 -25.32 20.99 -31.26
C SER A 236 -26.49 21.92 -30.93
N GLY A 237 -26.81 22.09 -29.62
CA GLY A 237 -27.96 22.91 -29.19
C GLY A 237 -29.30 22.39 -29.69
N GLN A 238 -29.34 21.22 -30.32
CA GLN A 238 -30.51 20.61 -30.93
C GLN A 238 -31.31 19.92 -29.82
N ASN A 239 -32.22 20.65 -29.19
CA ASN A 239 -33.22 20.03 -28.35
C ASN A 239 -34.04 19.07 -29.23
N ASN A 240 -34.18 17.79 -28.82
CA ASN A 240 -35.02 16.81 -29.49
C ASN A 240 -36.41 17.44 -29.75
N LEU A 241 -36.85 17.47 -31.00
CA LEU A 241 -38.11 18.05 -31.45
C LEU A 241 -39.34 17.43 -30.77
N PHE A 242 -39.16 16.28 -30.11
CA PHE A 242 -40.17 15.58 -29.33
C PHE A 242 -39.90 15.79 -27.82
N GLY A 243 -40.14 17.01 -27.34
CA GLY A 243 -39.95 17.43 -25.96
C GLY A 243 -40.37 16.35 -24.93
N GLY A 244 -39.44 15.90 -24.11
CA GLY A 244 -39.73 14.96 -23.01
C GLY A 244 -39.49 13.48 -23.32
N GLY A 245 -38.51 13.12 -24.16
CA GLY A 245 -38.12 11.72 -24.37
C GLY A 245 -37.77 11.03 -23.03
N VAL A 246 -38.48 9.91 -22.77
CA VAL A 246 -38.15 8.95 -21.72
C VAL A 246 -36.62 8.78 -21.70
N GLN A 247 -35.99 9.10 -20.59
CA GLN A 247 -34.54 8.94 -20.44
C GLN A 247 -34.22 7.45 -20.62
N GLU A 248 -33.75 7.07 -21.81
CA GLU A 248 -33.39 5.68 -22.05
C GLU A 248 -32.17 5.35 -21.16
N GLU A 249 -32.40 4.51 -20.13
CA GLU A 249 -31.32 4.05 -19.27
C GLU A 249 -30.31 3.24 -20.07
N LEU A 250 -29.03 3.42 -19.76
CA LEU A 250 -27.95 2.63 -20.35
C LEU A 250 -28.17 1.13 -20.03
N ARG A 251 -28.60 0.38 -21.02
CA ARG A 251 -28.77 -1.08 -20.90
C ARG A 251 -27.39 -1.73 -20.96
N LEU A 252 -26.89 -2.19 -19.82
CA LEU A 252 -25.65 -2.93 -19.74
C LEU A 252 -25.90 -4.42 -20.02
N THR A 253 -24.92 -5.07 -20.66
CA THR A 253 -24.93 -6.53 -20.80
C THR A 253 -24.82 -7.15 -19.41
N ALA A 254 -25.71 -8.10 -19.09
CA ALA A 254 -25.67 -8.81 -17.81
C ALA A 254 -24.48 -9.76 -17.79
N ILE A 255 -23.56 -9.55 -16.85
CA ILE A 255 -22.34 -10.35 -16.67
C ILE A 255 -22.19 -10.57 -15.15
N PRO A 256 -21.88 -11.80 -14.69
CA PRO A 256 -21.54 -12.02 -13.27
C PRO A 256 -20.31 -11.21 -12.87
N ASP A 257 -20.28 -10.72 -11.63
CA ASP A 257 -19.10 -10.02 -11.11
C ASP A 257 -17.91 -10.97 -10.98
N TRP A 258 -16.72 -10.40 -10.85
CA TRP A 258 -15.52 -11.16 -10.53
C TRP A 258 -15.66 -11.91 -9.21
N PRO A 259 -15.15 -13.14 -9.12
CA PRO A 259 -14.90 -13.77 -7.82
C PRO A 259 -14.04 -12.86 -6.93
N SER A 260 -14.18 -12.99 -5.62
CA SER A 260 -13.54 -12.08 -4.66
C SER A 260 -12.03 -11.93 -4.85
N HIS A 261 -11.32 -13.03 -5.17
CA HIS A 261 -9.87 -12.99 -5.39
C HIS A 261 -9.49 -12.23 -6.68
N GLU A 262 -10.25 -12.38 -7.77
CA GLU A 262 -10.04 -11.62 -9.02
C GLU A 262 -10.33 -10.15 -8.79
N ARG A 263 -11.43 -9.83 -8.10
CA ARG A 263 -11.82 -8.46 -7.76
C ARG A 263 -10.74 -7.73 -6.97
N LEU A 264 -10.10 -8.40 -5.99
CA LEU A 264 -8.96 -7.86 -5.26
C LEU A 264 -7.72 -7.69 -6.15
N GLY A 265 -7.49 -8.60 -7.10
CA GLY A 265 -6.41 -8.47 -8.09
C GLY A 265 -6.62 -7.27 -9.02
N GLU A 266 -7.83 -7.04 -9.50
CA GLU A 266 -8.20 -5.88 -10.30
C GLU A 266 -8.06 -4.55 -9.52
N GLU A 267 -8.49 -4.53 -8.24
CA GLU A 267 -8.29 -3.40 -7.34
C GLU A 267 -6.80 -3.10 -7.14
N PHE A 268 -5.99 -4.14 -6.89
CA PHE A 268 -4.54 -3.99 -6.78
C PHE A 268 -3.93 -3.43 -8.07
N GLY A 269 -4.36 -3.91 -9.22
CA GLY A 269 -3.93 -3.39 -10.53
C GLY A 269 -4.15 -1.88 -10.66
N ALA A 270 -5.32 -1.41 -10.25
CA ALA A 270 -5.73 -0.01 -10.32
C ALA A 270 -5.09 0.88 -9.22
N MET A 271 -4.86 0.35 -8.03
CA MET A 271 -4.40 1.13 -6.87
C MET A 271 -2.93 0.93 -6.53
N GLY A 272 -2.38 -0.27 -6.78
CA GLY A 272 -1.00 -0.66 -6.43
C GLY A 272 -0.84 -1.27 -5.04
N PHE A 273 -1.93 -1.37 -4.29
CA PHE A 273 -2.03 -2.08 -3.02
C PHE A 273 -3.48 -2.50 -2.77
N TYR A 274 -3.69 -3.42 -1.86
CA TYR A 274 -5.01 -3.88 -1.46
C TYR A 274 -5.65 -2.91 -0.48
N LEU A 275 -6.84 -2.39 -0.76
CA LEU A 275 -7.55 -1.44 0.09
C LEU A 275 -8.78 -2.05 0.76
N SER A 276 -9.65 -2.70 0.00
CA SER A 276 -10.93 -3.24 0.49
C SER A 276 -10.79 -4.54 1.28
N GLY A 277 -9.69 -5.24 1.15
CA GLY A 277 -9.37 -6.50 1.82
C GLY A 277 -8.04 -7.04 1.33
N HIS A 278 -7.60 -8.17 1.84
CA HIS A 278 -6.35 -8.82 1.41
C HIS A 278 -6.62 -10.25 0.96
N PRO A 279 -5.94 -10.78 -0.09
CA PRO A 279 -6.13 -12.18 -0.52
C PRO A 279 -5.92 -13.20 0.61
N LEU A 280 -5.05 -12.90 1.58
CA LEU A 280 -4.80 -13.76 2.74
C LEU A 280 -5.95 -13.81 3.75
N ASP A 281 -6.91 -12.88 3.71
CA ASP A 281 -8.05 -12.88 4.62
C ASP A 281 -8.88 -14.18 4.48
N ALA A 282 -8.92 -14.72 3.27
CA ALA A 282 -9.58 -15.98 3.00
C ALA A 282 -8.92 -17.21 3.67
N TYR A 283 -7.69 -17.08 4.17
CA TYR A 283 -6.92 -18.17 4.76
C TYR A 283 -6.78 -18.07 6.29
N GLY A 284 -7.49 -17.18 6.96
CA GLY A 284 -7.27 -16.85 8.38
C GLY A 284 -7.18 -18.06 9.32
N ALA A 285 -8.09 -19.05 9.17
CA ALA A 285 -8.07 -20.29 9.96
C ALA A 285 -6.88 -21.18 9.60
N ALA A 286 -6.58 -21.34 8.30
CA ALA A 286 -5.46 -22.15 7.82
C ALA A 286 -4.11 -21.57 8.26
N LEU A 287 -3.94 -20.25 8.18
CA LEU A 287 -2.71 -19.58 8.61
C LEU A 287 -2.41 -19.81 10.10
N LYS A 288 -3.44 -19.76 10.95
CA LYS A 288 -3.29 -20.07 12.38
C LYS A 288 -2.85 -21.53 12.60
N ARG A 289 -3.46 -22.50 11.90
CA ARG A 289 -3.07 -23.93 12.00
C ARG A 289 -1.66 -24.18 11.45
N LEU A 290 -1.27 -23.49 10.40
CA LEU A 290 0.06 -23.58 9.81
C LEU A 290 1.14 -22.91 10.68
N GLY A 291 0.74 -22.18 11.73
CA GLY A 291 1.65 -21.40 12.58
C GLY A 291 2.30 -20.25 11.83
N ALA A 292 1.58 -19.69 10.84
CA ALA A 292 2.04 -18.52 10.13
C ALA A 292 1.78 -17.25 10.97
N THR A 293 2.75 -16.37 10.98
CA THR A 293 2.68 -15.05 11.65
C THR A 293 2.55 -13.93 10.63
N THR A 294 2.16 -12.75 11.07
CA THR A 294 2.10 -11.54 10.22
C THR A 294 3.44 -10.81 10.20
N TYR A 295 3.65 -9.97 9.18
CA TYR A 295 4.85 -9.16 9.10
C TYR A 295 4.96 -8.17 10.29
N ALA A 296 3.86 -7.53 10.70
CA ALA A 296 3.85 -6.68 11.89
C ALA A 296 4.34 -7.42 13.14
N SER A 297 3.83 -8.65 13.38
CA SER A 297 4.30 -9.45 14.52
C SER A 297 5.79 -9.81 14.44
N LEU A 298 6.32 -10.02 13.24
CA LEU A 298 7.76 -10.26 13.05
C LEU A 298 8.60 -9.01 13.34
N THR A 299 8.08 -7.81 13.00
CA THR A 299 8.79 -6.56 13.27
C THR A 299 8.80 -6.16 14.76
N GLU A 300 7.87 -6.68 15.54
CA GLU A 300 7.86 -6.53 17.00
C GLU A 300 8.86 -7.47 17.70
N ASP A 301 9.22 -8.57 17.06
CA ASP A 301 10.14 -9.58 17.60
C ASP A 301 11.60 -9.16 17.36
N ARG A 302 12.25 -8.63 18.37
CA ARG A 302 13.65 -8.15 18.32
C ARG A 302 14.69 -9.22 18.66
N ARG A 303 14.32 -10.51 18.65
CA ARG A 303 15.28 -11.59 18.88
C ARG A 303 16.36 -11.65 17.79
N ALA A 304 17.57 -12.00 18.19
CA ALA A 304 18.66 -12.21 17.25
C ALA A 304 18.49 -13.58 16.55
N GLY A 305 18.22 -13.57 15.25
CA GLY A 305 18.17 -14.71 14.36
C GLY A 305 17.16 -15.81 14.76
N PHE A 306 16.01 -15.83 14.08
CA PHE A 306 14.97 -16.84 14.33
C PHE A 306 14.37 -17.37 13.03
N LYS A 307 13.72 -18.52 13.11
CA LYS A 307 12.95 -19.06 11.99
C LYS A 307 11.50 -18.62 12.13
N ALA A 308 10.93 -18.12 11.04
CA ALA A 308 9.54 -17.69 10.96
C ALA A 308 8.83 -18.39 9.80
N LYS A 309 7.53 -18.62 9.98
CA LYS A 309 6.60 -18.90 8.88
C LYS A 309 5.75 -17.68 8.66
N ILE A 310 5.75 -17.17 7.44
CA ILE A 310 4.95 -16.02 7.05
C ILE A 310 4.24 -16.33 5.73
N ALA A 311 3.00 -15.91 5.61
CA ALA A 311 2.30 -15.96 4.33
C ALA A 311 2.33 -14.58 3.66
N GLY A 312 2.41 -14.58 2.33
CA GLY A 312 2.39 -13.34 1.56
C GLY A 312 1.81 -13.55 0.18
N THR A 313 1.10 -12.53 -0.31
CA THR A 313 0.72 -12.45 -1.71
C THR A 313 1.85 -11.77 -2.47
N MET A 314 2.37 -12.46 -3.49
CA MET A 314 3.50 -11.99 -4.28
C MET A 314 3.12 -10.74 -5.09
N ILE A 315 3.96 -9.70 -5.02
CA ILE A 315 3.77 -8.43 -5.74
C ILE A 315 4.71 -8.36 -6.93
N ARG A 316 6.01 -8.46 -6.67
CA ARG A 316 7.04 -8.36 -7.70
C ARG A 316 8.28 -9.17 -7.34
N LYS A 317 9.08 -9.50 -8.34
CA LYS A 317 10.40 -10.11 -8.15
C LYS A 317 11.48 -9.34 -8.92
N SER A 318 12.68 -9.35 -8.38
CA SER A 318 13.89 -8.83 -9.02
C SER A 318 14.97 -9.88 -8.92
N GLU A 319 15.29 -10.52 -10.05
CA GLU A 319 16.38 -11.49 -10.12
C GLU A 319 17.70 -10.79 -10.44
N ARG A 320 18.77 -11.16 -9.75
CA ARG A 320 20.11 -10.57 -9.90
C ARG A 320 21.15 -11.67 -9.96
N ARG A 321 22.29 -11.39 -10.63
CA ARG A 321 23.48 -12.24 -10.61
C ARG A 321 24.38 -11.87 -9.45
N GLY A 322 24.75 -12.86 -8.65
CA GLY A 322 25.74 -12.75 -7.59
C GLY A 322 27.17 -12.82 -8.11
N ARG A 323 28.15 -12.65 -7.21
CA ARG A 323 29.59 -12.69 -7.55
C ARG A 323 30.04 -14.03 -8.15
N ASN A 324 29.36 -15.12 -7.85
CA ASN A 324 29.66 -16.48 -8.33
C ASN A 324 28.82 -16.87 -9.56
N ASP A 325 28.31 -15.91 -10.32
CA ASP A 325 27.41 -16.08 -11.48
C ASP A 325 26.09 -16.83 -11.16
N GLN A 326 25.79 -17.04 -9.90
CA GLN A 326 24.56 -17.67 -9.45
C GLN A 326 23.42 -16.64 -9.35
N MET A 327 22.23 -17.05 -9.79
CA MET A 327 21.04 -16.19 -9.72
C MET A 327 20.43 -16.24 -8.32
N PHE A 328 20.12 -15.08 -7.77
CA PHE A 328 19.32 -14.92 -6.56
C PHE A 328 18.20 -13.91 -6.82
N ALA A 329 17.17 -13.89 -5.99
CA ALA A 329 16.05 -12.98 -6.17
C ALA A 329 15.69 -12.25 -4.88
N PHE A 330 15.26 -11.00 -5.04
CA PHE A 330 14.45 -10.29 -4.07
C PHE A 330 13.00 -10.36 -4.51
N VAL A 331 12.14 -10.86 -3.64
CA VAL A 331 10.71 -11.00 -3.92
C VAL A 331 9.94 -10.20 -2.91
N SER A 332 9.15 -9.24 -3.39
CA SER A 332 8.27 -8.42 -2.57
C SER A 332 6.93 -9.11 -2.42
N PHE A 333 6.47 -9.19 -1.20
CA PHE A 333 5.18 -9.75 -0.79
C PHE A 333 4.38 -8.71 -0.02
N SER A 334 3.07 -8.95 0.09
CA SER A 334 2.21 -8.26 1.05
C SER A 334 1.47 -9.26 1.93
N ASP A 335 1.19 -8.86 3.16
CA ASP A 335 0.18 -9.45 4.03
C ASP A 335 -0.83 -8.37 4.47
N PRO A 336 -1.87 -8.69 5.23
CA PRO A 336 -2.83 -7.68 5.71
C PRO A 336 -2.19 -6.53 6.52
N THR A 337 -1.00 -6.76 7.09
CA THR A 337 -0.31 -5.82 7.98
C THR A 337 0.76 -4.98 7.28
N GLY A 338 1.24 -5.41 6.10
CA GLY A 338 2.25 -4.65 5.38
C GLY A 338 2.88 -5.32 4.17
N MET A 339 3.87 -4.63 3.62
CA MET A 339 4.73 -5.16 2.56
C MET A 339 6.08 -5.56 3.17
N PHE A 340 6.64 -6.65 2.66
CA PHE A 340 7.94 -7.14 3.07
C PHE A 340 8.70 -7.75 1.89
N GLU A 341 10.01 -7.79 2.02
CA GLU A 341 10.88 -8.38 1.01
C GLU A 341 11.56 -9.63 1.55
N VAL A 342 11.64 -10.64 0.72
CA VAL A 342 12.30 -11.91 1.04
C VAL A 342 13.39 -12.18 0.01
N MET A 343 14.61 -12.48 0.49
CA MET A 343 15.71 -12.90 -0.34
C MET A 343 15.65 -14.41 -0.58
N LEU A 344 15.75 -14.80 -1.83
CA LEU A 344 15.81 -16.20 -2.27
C LEU A 344 17.20 -16.49 -2.83
N PHE A 345 17.91 -17.38 -2.19
CA PHE A 345 19.16 -17.92 -2.69
C PHE A 345 18.94 -18.88 -3.86
N PRO A 346 19.96 -19.20 -4.67
CA PRO A 346 19.83 -19.96 -5.91
C PRO A 346 19.05 -21.26 -5.78
N GLU A 347 19.29 -22.02 -4.72
CA GLU A 347 18.62 -23.33 -4.47
C GLU A 347 17.11 -23.16 -4.28
N VAL A 348 16.70 -22.20 -3.43
CA VAL A 348 15.30 -21.91 -3.19
C VAL A 348 14.64 -21.26 -4.41
N LEU A 349 15.36 -20.37 -5.10
CA LEU A 349 14.87 -19.73 -6.32
C LEU A 349 14.57 -20.76 -7.41
N ALA A 350 15.43 -21.76 -7.60
CA ALA A 350 15.24 -22.80 -8.62
C ALA A 350 13.93 -23.58 -8.42
N THR A 351 13.61 -23.93 -7.17
CA THR A 351 12.38 -24.67 -6.81
C THR A 351 11.14 -23.79 -6.77
N ALA A 352 11.28 -22.56 -6.30
CA ALA A 352 10.16 -21.63 -6.12
C ALA A 352 9.75 -20.88 -7.40
N ARG A 353 10.64 -20.79 -8.41
CA ARG A 353 10.43 -19.99 -9.63
C ARG A 353 9.06 -20.19 -10.32
N PRO A 354 8.52 -21.43 -10.44
CA PRO A 354 7.18 -21.63 -11.03
C PRO A 354 6.04 -21.07 -10.17
N LEU A 355 6.28 -20.84 -8.88
CA LEU A 355 5.30 -20.30 -7.94
C LEU A 355 5.33 -18.75 -7.89
N LEU A 356 6.41 -18.12 -8.37
CA LEU A 356 6.63 -16.68 -8.26
C LEU A 356 5.91 -15.92 -9.38
N GLU A 357 4.58 -15.87 -9.27
CA GLU A 357 3.66 -15.12 -10.12
C GLU A 357 2.96 -14.04 -9.31
N ALA A 358 2.81 -12.83 -9.88
CA ALA A 358 2.13 -11.72 -9.20
C ALA A 358 0.69 -12.09 -8.85
N GLY A 359 0.25 -11.74 -7.64
CA GLY A 359 -1.07 -12.07 -7.11
C GLY A 359 -1.19 -13.46 -6.46
N LYS A 360 -0.17 -14.32 -6.57
CA LYS A 360 -0.19 -15.66 -5.97
C LYS A 360 0.14 -15.58 -4.48
N SER A 361 -0.67 -16.27 -3.67
CA SER A 361 -0.47 -16.36 -2.22
C SER A 361 0.41 -17.56 -1.87
N LEU A 362 1.50 -17.32 -1.14
CA LEU A 362 2.54 -18.30 -0.83
C LEU A 362 2.78 -18.36 0.67
N LEU A 363 3.12 -19.54 1.17
CA LEU A 363 3.63 -19.76 2.53
C LEU A 363 5.15 -19.87 2.47
N ILE A 364 5.82 -19.03 3.23
CA ILE A 364 7.27 -18.86 3.25
C ILE A 364 7.80 -19.28 4.61
N THR A 365 8.74 -20.22 4.65
CA THR A 365 9.57 -20.43 5.82
C THR A 365 10.87 -19.69 5.61
N ALA A 366 11.20 -18.76 6.50
CA ALA A 366 12.37 -17.89 6.36
C ALA A 366 13.18 -17.86 7.66
N SER A 367 14.47 -17.59 7.52
CA SER A 367 15.29 -17.04 8.62
C SER A 367 15.11 -15.52 8.64
N ALA A 368 14.90 -14.99 9.83
CA ALA A 368 14.72 -13.57 10.09
C ALA A 368 15.92 -13.06 10.90
N GLU A 369 16.56 -12.00 10.43
CA GLU A 369 17.72 -11.38 11.08
C GLU A 369 17.57 -9.85 11.05
N TRP A 370 17.95 -9.19 12.12
CA TRP A 370 18.01 -7.74 12.20
C TRP A 370 19.37 -7.21 11.72
N ASP A 371 19.34 -6.27 10.76
CA ASP A 371 20.50 -5.49 10.34
C ASP A 371 20.23 -4.02 10.68
N GLY A 372 20.70 -3.59 11.84
CA GLY A 372 20.26 -2.33 12.41
C GLY A 372 18.76 -2.35 12.74
N ASP A 373 18.01 -1.45 12.13
CA ASP A 373 16.55 -1.36 12.28
C ASP A 373 15.77 -2.06 11.17
N GLU A 374 16.43 -2.73 10.23
CA GLU A 374 15.82 -3.42 9.12
C GLU A 374 15.74 -4.93 9.39
N LEU A 375 14.54 -5.50 9.25
CA LEU A 375 14.32 -6.96 9.34
C LEU A 375 14.57 -7.60 7.97
N LYS A 376 15.62 -8.42 7.88
CA LYS A 376 15.97 -9.17 6.67
C LYS A 376 15.43 -10.59 6.74
N LEU A 377 14.64 -10.96 5.73
CA LEU A 377 14.07 -12.30 5.58
C LEU A 377 14.78 -13.06 4.47
N ARG A 378 15.27 -14.26 4.78
CA ARG A 378 15.87 -15.18 3.80
C ARG A 378 15.04 -16.45 3.72
N ALA A 379 14.46 -16.73 2.56
CA ALA A 379 13.65 -17.94 2.37
C ALA A 379 14.47 -19.22 2.53
N ALA A 380 13.94 -20.16 3.30
CA ALA A 380 14.38 -21.53 3.33
C ALA A 380 13.50 -22.42 2.45
N THR A 381 12.17 -22.20 2.47
CA THR A 381 11.20 -22.86 1.59
C THR A 381 10.07 -21.94 1.21
N ILE A 382 9.52 -22.12 0.02
CA ILE A 382 8.31 -21.46 -0.46
C ILE A 382 7.38 -22.52 -1.02
N VAL A 383 6.13 -22.51 -0.60
CA VAL A 383 5.09 -23.43 -1.07
C VAL A 383 3.81 -22.66 -1.41
N ASP A 384 3.01 -23.23 -2.28
CA ASP A 384 1.70 -22.69 -2.61
C ASP A 384 0.79 -22.73 -1.37
N LEU A 385 0.14 -21.59 -1.06
CA LEU A 385 -0.66 -21.48 0.16
C LEU A 385 -1.96 -22.31 0.08
N ASP A 386 -2.56 -22.43 -1.11
CA ASP A 386 -3.73 -23.29 -1.32
C ASP A 386 -3.40 -24.76 -1.01
N GLN A 387 -2.24 -25.23 -1.49
CA GLN A 387 -1.79 -26.59 -1.21
C GLN A 387 -1.49 -26.80 0.27
N ALA A 388 -0.83 -25.82 0.90
CA ALA A 388 -0.51 -25.90 2.33
C ALA A 388 -1.78 -25.89 3.19
N ALA A 389 -2.76 -25.05 2.88
CA ALA A 389 -4.05 -24.97 3.56
C ALA A 389 -4.86 -26.27 3.40
N ALA A 390 -4.91 -26.81 2.19
CA ALA A 390 -5.59 -28.10 1.92
C ALA A 390 -4.96 -29.28 2.69
N GLN A 391 -3.63 -29.28 2.82
CA GLN A 391 -2.92 -30.30 3.61
C GLN A 391 -3.15 -30.16 5.12
N ALA A 392 -3.39 -28.95 5.61
CA ALA A 392 -3.72 -28.68 7.00
C ALA A 392 -5.12 -29.18 7.40
N GLY A 393 -5.92 -29.67 6.46
CA GLY A 393 -7.21 -30.30 6.73
C GLY A 393 -8.31 -29.30 7.06
N GLU A 394 -8.30 -28.14 6.44
CA GLU A 394 -9.33 -27.10 6.63
C GLU A 394 -10.72 -27.64 6.26
N GLY A 395 -11.72 -27.35 7.12
CA GLY A 395 -13.13 -27.60 6.85
C GLY A 395 -13.83 -26.34 6.33
N MET A 396 -15.05 -26.49 5.83
CA MET A 396 -15.92 -25.34 5.52
C MET A 396 -17.36 -25.61 5.91
N VAL A 397 -18.05 -24.53 6.32
CA VAL A 397 -19.49 -24.49 6.54
C VAL A 397 -20.11 -23.60 5.47
N VAL A 398 -21.07 -24.13 4.74
CA VAL A 398 -21.80 -23.42 3.69
C VAL A 398 -23.24 -23.21 4.13
N ARG A 399 -23.65 -21.97 4.33
CA ARG A 399 -25.06 -21.64 4.62
C ARG A 399 -25.81 -21.43 3.34
N LEU A 400 -26.93 -22.11 3.21
CA LEU A 400 -27.76 -22.13 2.00
C LEU A 400 -29.16 -21.58 2.32
N ASP A 401 -29.76 -20.91 1.34
CA ASP A 401 -31.20 -20.68 1.33
C ASP A 401 -31.93 -21.75 0.51
N ALA A 402 -33.25 -21.68 0.45
CA ALA A 402 -34.11 -22.64 -0.27
C ALA A 402 -33.89 -22.62 -1.78
N THR A 403 -33.22 -21.62 -2.35
CA THR A 403 -33.02 -21.43 -3.80
C THR A 403 -31.66 -21.95 -4.28
N ALA A 404 -30.80 -22.43 -3.37
CA ALA A 404 -29.44 -22.83 -3.68
C ALA A 404 -29.38 -24.04 -4.66
N SER A 405 -28.54 -23.90 -5.68
CA SER A 405 -28.29 -24.99 -6.65
C SER A 405 -27.28 -25.98 -6.08
N LEU A 406 -27.78 -27.06 -5.45
CA LEU A 406 -26.93 -28.15 -4.92
C LEU A 406 -26.08 -28.80 -6.02
N GLY A 407 -26.60 -28.89 -7.27
CA GLY A 407 -25.85 -29.44 -8.40
C GLY A 407 -24.63 -28.57 -8.78
N ALA A 408 -24.77 -27.26 -8.74
CA ALA A 408 -23.66 -26.34 -8.99
C ALA A 408 -22.60 -26.42 -7.88
N ILE A 409 -23.01 -26.55 -6.63
CA ILE A 409 -22.11 -26.73 -5.48
C ILE A 409 -21.38 -28.07 -5.59
N ALA A 410 -22.10 -29.18 -5.90
CA ALA A 410 -21.51 -30.52 -6.04
C ALA A 410 -20.46 -30.56 -7.17
N ALA A 411 -20.67 -29.82 -8.26
CA ALA A 411 -19.69 -29.72 -9.35
C ALA A 411 -18.36 -29.07 -8.89
N GLN A 412 -18.41 -28.14 -7.96
CA GLN A 412 -17.21 -27.53 -7.36
C GLN A 412 -16.48 -28.48 -6.41
N LEU A 413 -17.17 -29.42 -5.75
CA LEU A 413 -16.64 -30.35 -4.75
C LEU A 413 -16.04 -31.64 -5.36
N ALA A 414 -15.54 -31.58 -6.58
CA ALA A 414 -15.09 -32.77 -7.33
C ALA A 414 -13.78 -33.39 -6.80
N GLN A 415 -12.92 -32.65 -6.10
CA GLN A 415 -11.60 -33.13 -5.68
C GLN A 415 -11.61 -33.71 -4.26
N PRO A 416 -11.20 -35.00 -4.09
CA PRO A 416 -11.06 -35.61 -2.76
C PRO A 416 -9.90 -34.96 -1.99
N GLY A 417 -10.04 -34.87 -0.66
CA GLY A 417 -9.06 -34.25 0.21
C GLY A 417 -9.25 -34.60 1.68
N LYS A 418 -8.81 -33.75 2.60
CA LYS A 418 -8.91 -33.94 4.05
C LYS A 418 -9.98 -33.09 4.73
N GLY A 419 -10.50 -32.08 4.04
CA GLY A 419 -11.43 -31.09 4.59
C GLY A 419 -12.85 -31.64 4.73
N ILE A 420 -13.53 -31.22 5.79
CA ILE A 420 -14.92 -31.55 6.07
C ILE A 420 -15.79 -30.43 5.50
N VAL A 421 -16.83 -30.78 4.74
CA VAL A 421 -17.83 -29.83 4.25
C VAL A 421 -19.11 -30.03 5.03
N LYS A 422 -19.65 -28.96 5.60
CA LYS A 422 -20.93 -28.92 6.28
C LYS A 422 -21.85 -27.94 5.56
N PHE A 423 -23.09 -28.30 5.41
CA PHE A 423 -24.14 -27.42 4.95
C PHE A 423 -25.04 -27.05 6.11
N VAL A 424 -25.42 -25.78 6.19
CA VAL A 424 -26.45 -25.29 7.09
C VAL A 424 -27.61 -24.83 6.22
N VAL A 425 -28.74 -25.47 6.38
CA VAL A 425 -29.96 -25.21 5.61
C VAL A 425 -31.10 -24.83 6.55
N PRO A 426 -32.06 -24.00 6.10
CA PRO A 426 -33.24 -23.71 6.90
C PRO A 426 -34.07 -24.97 7.12
N GLY A 427 -34.45 -25.23 8.39
CA GLY A 427 -35.36 -26.30 8.81
C GLY A 427 -36.80 -25.77 9.03
N ALA A 428 -37.44 -26.23 10.14
CA ALA A 428 -38.73 -25.65 10.58
C ALA A 428 -38.57 -24.17 10.94
N PRO A 429 -39.66 -23.37 11.00
CA PRO A 429 -39.54 -21.95 11.31
C PRO A 429 -38.74 -21.67 12.59
N GLY A 430 -37.55 -21.04 12.43
CA GLY A 430 -36.60 -20.74 13.51
C GLY A 430 -35.52 -21.81 13.76
N GLU A 431 -35.48 -22.89 12.98
CA GLU A 431 -34.49 -23.94 13.09
C GLU A 431 -33.51 -23.96 11.90
N GLU A 432 -32.24 -24.27 12.18
CA GLU A 432 -31.22 -24.55 11.16
C GLU A 432 -30.79 -26.03 11.27
N VAL A 433 -30.66 -26.69 10.15
CA VAL A 433 -30.18 -28.08 10.06
C VAL A 433 -28.78 -28.11 9.54
N GLU A 434 -27.83 -28.67 10.31
CA GLU A 434 -26.46 -28.90 9.89
C GLU A 434 -26.30 -30.29 9.28
N ILE A 435 -25.80 -30.37 8.06
CA ILE A 435 -25.58 -31.63 7.31
C ILE A 435 -24.09 -31.72 7.00
N ALA A 436 -23.39 -32.67 7.58
CA ALA A 436 -21.99 -32.93 7.25
C ALA A 436 -21.90 -33.93 6.09
N LEU A 437 -21.07 -33.63 5.08
CA LEU A 437 -20.79 -34.60 4.01
C LEU A 437 -19.91 -35.75 4.54
N SER A 438 -20.24 -36.95 4.16
CA SER A 438 -19.47 -38.16 4.52
C SER A 438 -18.11 -38.18 3.81
N LYS A 439 -18.02 -37.64 2.62
CA LYS A 439 -16.77 -37.55 1.86
C LYS A 439 -16.00 -36.30 2.27
N ARG A 440 -14.69 -36.43 2.33
CA ARG A 440 -13.77 -35.29 2.56
C ARG A 440 -13.27 -34.74 1.24
N HIS A 441 -13.09 -33.42 1.19
CA HIS A 441 -12.76 -32.68 -0.02
C HIS A 441 -11.50 -31.82 0.16
N THR A 442 -10.85 -31.49 -0.95
CA THR A 442 -9.79 -30.49 -0.98
C THR A 442 -10.43 -29.10 -0.92
N ILE A 443 -10.23 -28.39 0.19
CA ILE A 443 -10.82 -27.07 0.41
C ILE A 443 -9.74 -26.01 0.21
N THR A 444 -9.92 -25.19 -0.82
CA THR A 444 -9.05 -24.05 -1.14
C THR A 444 -9.82 -22.74 -0.98
N ALA A 445 -9.10 -21.61 -0.89
CA ALA A 445 -9.74 -20.31 -0.83
C ALA A 445 -10.53 -20.01 -2.12
N SER A 446 -10.01 -20.41 -3.27
CA SER A 446 -10.72 -20.26 -4.55
C SER A 446 -12.00 -21.11 -4.60
N LEU A 447 -11.98 -22.35 -4.07
CA LEU A 447 -13.18 -23.16 -3.97
C LEU A 447 -14.25 -22.48 -3.10
N ARG A 448 -13.87 -21.94 -1.94
CA ARG A 448 -14.80 -21.21 -1.07
C ARG A 448 -15.40 -19.97 -1.79
N SER A 449 -14.57 -19.20 -2.47
CA SER A 449 -15.01 -18.03 -3.23
C SER A 449 -15.96 -18.41 -4.38
N ASN A 450 -15.66 -19.50 -5.09
CA ASN A 450 -16.53 -19.98 -6.17
C ASN A 450 -17.89 -20.44 -5.65
N ILE A 451 -17.90 -21.17 -4.52
CA ILE A 451 -19.15 -21.61 -3.89
C ILE A 451 -19.94 -20.41 -3.37
N ALA A 452 -19.29 -19.43 -2.74
CA ALA A 452 -19.94 -18.22 -2.25
C ALA A 452 -20.59 -17.38 -3.35
N ALA A 453 -20.13 -17.49 -4.60
CA ALA A 453 -20.70 -16.81 -5.75
C ALA A 453 -21.95 -17.52 -6.35
N ILE A 454 -22.27 -18.73 -5.89
CA ILE A 454 -23.43 -19.48 -6.39
C ILE A 454 -24.72 -18.87 -5.82
N PRO A 455 -25.73 -18.57 -6.66
CA PRO A 455 -27.02 -18.09 -6.18
C PRO A 455 -27.64 -19.00 -5.12
N GLY A 456 -28.15 -18.43 -4.03
CA GLY A 456 -28.71 -19.15 -2.90
C GLY A 456 -27.69 -19.57 -1.84
N VAL A 457 -26.39 -19.29 -2.04
CA VAL A 457 -25.38 -19.41 -0.97
C VAL A 457 -25.37 -18.10 -0.16
N ILE A 458 -25.67 -18.20 1.13
CA ILE A 458 -25.72 -17.07 2.07
C ILE A 458 -24.33 -16.72 2.56
N SER A 459 -23.58 -17.73 3.03
CA SER A 459 -22.19 -17.57 3.48
C SER A 459 -21.37 -18.85 3.32
N VAL A 460 -20.04 -18.70 3.23
CA VAL A 460 -19.07 -19.80 3.27
C VAL A 460 -18.01 -19.44 4.29
N GLU A 461 -17.90 -20.23 5.35
CA GLU A 461 -17.00 -20.00 6.47
C GLU A 461 -15.97 -21.14 6.57
N ALA A 462 -14.72 -20.81 6.93
CA ALA A 462 -13.67 -21.78 7.21
C ALA A 462 -13.81 -22.32 8.65
N VAL A 463 -13.60 -23.64 8.85
CA VAL A 463 -13.71 -24.31 10.17
C VAL A 463 -12.45 -25.11 10.50
#